data_47c0597f9cd8396fe2244045f3e5c90e
#
_entry.id   47c0597f9cd8396fe2244045f3e5c90e
#
_cell.length_a   1.000
_cell.length_b   1.000
_cell.length_c   1.000
_cell.angle_alpha   90.00
_cell.angle_beta   90.00
_cell.angle_gamma   90.00
#
_symmetry.space_group_name_H-M   'P 1'
#
loop_
_entity.id
_entity.type
_entity.pdbx_description
1 polymer ?
#
loop_
_entity_poly.entity_id
_entity_poly.type
_entity_poly.pdbx_seq_one_letter_code
_entity_poly.pdbx_strand_id
1 'polypeptide(L)'
;DVAAISLEDMKQLLRSGIGELYDYTYEDETREIEETVLNEDGEEVTELREVTVRVYTLSYRGEAYFADSIFHLTAEQKTLAQNFAENLSLFLGDGLFQNLSSSESGFTIPALGDIRYTDGSTEVVYYNQLDERYANKPYGTDDIGGYGCGPTAMAMVVSSLTDDLVDPVEMAKWSYEHGYWCSGSGSYHALIPAAAEAWGLPVSGCTASEPQRITDALSSGKLIVAIMSAGHFTSSGHFIVLRGVKDEKILVADPASRTRSEQGWELSIILNEASKAAGSGGPFWIIG
;
A
#
# COMPACT_ATOMS: atom_id res chain seq x y z
N ASP A 1 -22.13 9.59 -8.58
CA ASP A 1 -21.64 10.70 -9.41
C ASP A 1 -20.57 11.46 -8.65
N VAL A 2 -19.32 11.03 -8.82
CA VAL A 2 -18.18 11.87 -8.46
C VAL A 2 -18.16 12.96 -9.53
N ALA A 3 -18.65 14.14 -9.21
CA ALA A 3 -18.55 15.29 -10.10
C ALA A 3 -17.07 15.45 -10.46
N ALA A 4 -16.76 15.47 -11.74
CA ALA A 4 -15.41 15.67 -12.22
C ALA A 4 -14.89 17.01 -11.69
N ILE A 5 -14.05 16.97 -10.66
CA ILE A 5 -13.38 18.15 -10.12
C ILE A 5 -12.33 18.55 -11.14
N SER A 6 -12.35 19.80 -11.61
CA SER A 6 -11.30 20.27 -12.51
C SER A 6 -9.94 20.22 -11.81
N LEU A 7 -8.85 20.07 -12.58
CA LEU A 7 -7.49 20.08 -12.03
C LEU A 7 -7.21 21.36 -11.21
N GLU A 8 -7.76 22.49 -11.61
CA GLU A 8 -7.55 23.75 -10.90
C GLU A 8 -8.35 23.82 -9.58
N ASP A 9 -9.57 23.30 -9.56
CA ASP A 9 -10.37 23.18 -8.33
C ASP A 9 -9.68 22.21 -7.35
N MET A 10 -9.12 21.11 -7.85
CA MET A 10 -8.36 20.17 -7.03
C MET A 10 -7.09 20.82 -6.44
N LYS A 11 -6.33 21.59 -7.24
CA LYS A 11 -5.19 22.34 -6.74
C LYS A 11 -5.57 23.37 -5.69
N GLN A 12 -6.69 24.07 -5.89
CA GLN A 12 -7.19 25.04 -4.93
C GLN A 12 -7.65 24.37 -3.63
N LEU A 13 -8.33 23.23 -3.73
CA LEU A 13 -8.74 22.43 -2.59
C LEU A 13 -7.54 21.89 -1.79
N LEU A 14 -6.52 21.38 -2.49
CA LEU A 14 -5.27 20.96 -1.86
C LEU A 14 -4.55 22.12 -1.17
N ARG A 15 -4.46 23.28 -1.81
CA ARG A 15 -3.83 24.46 -1.20
C ARG A 15 -4.58 24.94 0.03
N SER A 16 -5.90 24.92 0.02
CA SER A 16 -6.71 25.30 1.19
C SER A 16 -6.66 24.25 2.30
N GLY A 17 -6.57 22.96 1.95
CA GLY A 17 -6.53 21.85 2.89
C GLY A 17 -5.17 21.63 3.56
N ILE A 18 -4.05 21.98 2.89
CA ILE A 18 -2.71 21.75 3.44
C ILE A 18 -2.50 22.44 4.79
N GLY A 19 -3.04 23.66 4.96
CA GLY A 19 -2.97 24.39 6.23
C GLY A 19 -3.68 23.68 7.39
N GLU A 20 -4.68 22.86 7.10
CA GLU A 20 -5.45 22.11 8.10
C GLU A 20 -4.85 20.74 8.42
N LEU A 21 -3.90 20.26 7.61
CA LEU A 21 -3.23 18.98 7.83
C LEU A 21 -2.22 19.00 8.96
N TYR A 22 -1.75 20.18 9.31
CA TYR A 22 -0.72 20.34 10.30
C TYR A 22 -1.18 21.27 11.42
N ASP A 23 -1.00 20.81 12.66
CA ASP A 23 -0.92 21.71 13.80
C ASP A 23 0.48 22.27 13.88
N TYR A 24 0.61 23.50 14.33
CA TYR A 24 1.92 24.07 14.60
C TYR A 24 1.96 24.77 15.96
N THR A 25 3.10 24.65 16.58
CA THR A 25 3.49 25.46 17.71
C THR A 25 4.74 26.23 17.32
N TYR A 26 5.04 27.31 18.02
CA TYR A 26 6.31 27.99 17.82
C TYR A 26 6.89 28.44 19.16
N GLU A 27 8.22 28.50 19.18
CA GLU A 27 8.99 29.07 20.26
C GLU A 27 9.98 30.06 19.67
N ASP A 28 10.20 31.19 20.36
CA ASP A 28 11.21 32.16 19.96
C ASP A 28 12.51 31.83 20.69
N GLU A 29 13.55 31.46 19.93
CA GLU A 29 14.88 31.12 20.45
C GLU A 29 15.87 32.21 20.13
N THR A 30 16.74 32.55 21.08
CA THR A 30 17.88 33.41 20.79
C THR A 30 19.05 32.56 20.35
N ARG A 31 19.59 32.84 19.17
CA ARG A 31 20.77 32.17 18.62
C ARG A 31 21.85 33.19 18.28
N GLU A 32 23.10 32.80 18.52
CA GLU A 32 24.24 33.55 18.01
C GLU A 32 24.51 33.15 16.58
N ILE A 33 24.59 34.11 15.70
CA ILE A 33 25.00 33.92 14.29
C ILE A 33 26.30 34.70 14.04
N GLU A 34 27.15 34.13 13.21
CA GLU A 34 28.32 34.81 12.70
C GLU A 34 27.90 35.73 11.54
N GLU A 35 28.18 37.02 11.67
CA GLU A 35 27.94 38.01 10.60
C GLU A 35 29.28 38.64 10.22
N THR A 36 29.56 38.60 8.90
CA THR A 36 30.74 39.27 8.37
C THR A 36 30.42 40.74 8.16
N VAL A 37 31.13 41.64 8.88
CA VAL A 37 30.98 43.09 8.77
C VAL A 37 32.32 43.72 8.42
N LEU A 38 32.28 44.91 7.79
CA LEU A 38 33.51 45.69 7.52
C LEU A 38 33.79 46.54 8.74
N ASN A 39 35.04 46.47 9.24
CA ASN A 39 35.52 47.34 10.32
C ASN A 39 35.78 48.76 9.76
N GLU A 40 36.17 49.68 10.63
CA GLU A 40 36.45 51.09 10.27
C GLU A 40 37.60 51.23 9.26
N ASP A 41 38.46 50.24 9.14
CA ASP A 41 39.56 50.18 8.19
C ASP A 41 39.20 49.52 6.86
N GLY A 42 37.94 49.05 6.69
CA GLY A 42 37.43 48.42 5.50
C GLY A 42 37.79 46.92 5.36
N GLU A 43 38.24 46.27 6.42
CA GLU A 43 38.55 44.84 6.45
C GLU A 43 37.34 44.04 6.91
N GLU A 44 37.16 42.87 6.32
CA GLU A 44 36.12 41.90 6.71
C GLU A 44 36.47 41.28 8.07
N VAL A 45 35.61 41.49 9.07
CA VAL A 45 35.69 40.86 10.39
C VAL A 45 34.40 40.08 10.67
N THR A 46 34.55 38.97 11.36
CA THR A 46 33.39 38.15 11.80
C THR A 46 33.01 38.55 13.20
N GLU A 47 31.78 39.02 13.38
CA GLU A 47 31.20 39.32 14.68
C GLU A 47 30.07 38.37 15.01
N LEU A 48 29.94 38.01 16.29
CA LEU A 48 28.80 37.24 16.81
C LEU A 48 27.67 38.21 17.12
N ARG A 49 26.52 37.92 16.52
CA ARG A 49 25.29 38.68 16.73
C ARG A 49 24.19 37.79 17.29
N GLU A 50 23.59 38.21 18.38
CA GLU A 50 22.36 37.58 18.87
C GLU A 50 21.16 37.93 17.96
N VAL A 51 20.48 36.91 17.47
CA VAL A 51 19.24 37.05 16.74
C VAL A 51 18.16 36.18 17.35
N THR A 52 16.95 36.72 17.43
CA THR A 52 15.79 35.95 17.82
C THR A 52 15.19 35.29 16.57
N VAL A 53 15.19 33.99 16.56
CA VAL A 53 14.60 33.19 15.47
C VAL A 53 13.33 32.49 15.98
N ARG A 54 12.31 32.47 15.15
CA ARG A 54 11.10 31.73 15.46
C ARG A 54 11.21 30.31 14.92
N VAL A 55 11.20 29.33 15.82
CA VAL A 55 11.27 27.91 15.49
C VAL A 55 9.86 27.33 15.52
N TYR A 56 9.41 26.80 14.39
CA TYR A 56 8.11 26.15 14.27
C TYR A 56 8.26 24.65 14.40
N THR A 57 7.40 24.05 15.23
CA THR A 57 7.21 22.61 15.29
C THR A 57 5.90 22.29 14.61
N LEU A 58 5.96 21.45 13.55
CA LEU A 58 4.80 21.00 12.80
C LEU A 58 4.45 19.58 13.24
N SER A 59 3.18 19.36 13.53
CA SER A 59 2.60 18.04 13.82
C SER A 59 1.59 17.68 12.76
N TYR A 60 1.83 16.59 12.05
CA TYR A 60 0.91 16.09 11.03
C TYR A 60 -0.31 15.41 11.69
N ARG A 61 -1.52 15.78 11.27
CA ARG A 61 -2.77 15.24 11.81
C ARG A 61 -3.13 13.85 11.30
N GLY A 62 -2.41 13.38 10.29
CA GLY A 62 -2.57 12.05 9.69
C GLY A 62 -3.56 12.01 8.51
N GLU A 63 -3.41 10.97 7.70
CA GLU A 63 -4.22 10.77 6.49
C GLU A 63 -5.70 10.59 6.82
N ALA A 64 -6.03 9.99 7.96
CA ALA A 64 -7.41 9.80 8.40
C ALA A 64 -8.13 11.13 8.59
N TYR A 65 -7.48 12.12 9.19
CA TYR A 65 -8.05 13.45 9.34
C TYR A 65 -8.34 14.10 7.99
N PHE A 66 -7.44 13.98 7.04
CA PHE A 66 -7.60 14.51 5.69
C PHE A 66 -8.79 13.85 4.98
N ALA A 67 -8.82 12.52 5.01
CA ALA A 67 -9.85 11.74 4.35
C ALA A 67 -11.26 11.98 4.97
N ASP A 68 -11.34 12.09 6.30
CA ASP A 68 -12.61 12.24 7.02
C ASP A 68 -13.10 13.67 7.10
N SER A 69 -12.22 14.60 7.44
CA SER A 69 -12.60 15.95 7.82
C SER A 69 -12.58 16.94 6.65
N ILE A 70 -11.73 16.70 5.64
CA ILE A 70 -11.56 17.60 4.50
C ILE A 70 -12.31 17.07 3.28
N PHE A 71 -12.11 15.82 2.90
CA PHE A 71 -12.71 15.22 1.70
C PHE A 71 -13.99 14.42 1.97
N HIS A 72 -14.30 14.09 3.22
CA HIS A 72 -15.46 13.27 3.58
C HIS A 72 -15.54 11.97 2.76
N LEU A 73 -14.38 11.31 2.57
CA LEU A 73 -14.27 10.11 1.74
C LEU A 73 -15.03 8.93 2.35
N THR A 74 -15.68 8.15 1.51
CA THR A 74 -16.20 6.82 1.91
C THR A 74 -15.06 5.88 2.25
N ALA A 75 -15.37 4.73 2.86
CA ALA A 75 -14.36 3.71 3.19
C ALA A 75 -13.62 3.23 1.93
N GLU A 76 -14.34 3.03 0.82
CA GLU A 76 -13.78 2.62 -0.47
C GLU A 76 -12.86 3.70 -1.04
N GLN A 77 -13.30 4.95 -1.00
CA GLN A 77 -12.51 6.09 -1.48
C GLN A 77 -11.24 6.29 -0.65
N LYS A 78 -11.31 6.06 0.68
CA LYS A 78 -10.13 6.11 1.55
C LYS A 78 -9.11 5.05 1.17
N THR A 79 -9.54 3.80 0.96
CA THR A 79 -8.67 2.72 0.52
C THR A 79 -8.00 3.06 -0.80
N LEU A 80 -8.77 3.60 -1.76
CA LEU A 80 -8.24 4.01 -3.06
C LEU A 80 -7.24 5.17 -2.93
N ALA A 81 -7.55 6.19 -2.12
CA ALA A 81 -6.67 7.34 -1.91
C ALA A 81 -5.38 6.93 -1.19
N GLN A 82 -5.45 6.00 -0.23
CA GLN A 82 -4.29 5.47 0.47
C GLN A 82 -3.39 4.69 -0.50
N ASN A 83 -3.97 3.79 -1.28
CA ASN A 83 -3.25 3.05 -2.32
C ASN A 83 -2.58 3.99 -3.33
N PHE A 84 -3.27 5.08 -3.70
CA PHE A 84 -2.69 6.12 -4.55
C PHE A 84 -1.48 6.79 -3.90
N ALA A 85 -1.61 7.24 -2.66
CA ALA A 85 -0.54 7.92 -1.94
C ALA A 85 0.71 7.03 -1.79
N GLU A 86 0.52 5.75 -1.50
CA GLU A 86 1.60 4.78 -1.33
C GLU A 86 2.31 4.43 -2.64
N ASN A 87 1.60 4.48 -3.76
CA ASN A 87 2.18 4.28 -5.09
C ASN A 87 2.64 5.59 -5.76
N LEU A 88 2.52 6.74 -5.08
CA LEU A 88 2.82 8.06 -5.64
C LEU A 88 4.26 8.18 -6.19
N SER A 89 5.21 7.48 -5.60
CA SER A 89 6.60 7.44 -6.07
C SER A 89 6.74 6.81 -7.47
N LEU A 90 5.83 5.92 -7.86
CA LEU A 90 5.77 5.37 -9.22
C LEU A 90 5.29 6.41 -10.24
N PHE A 91 4.61 7.44 -9.77
CA PHE A 91 4.04 8.51 -10.60
C PHE A 91 4.93 9.72 -10.75
N LEU A 92 5.93 9.88 -9.90
CA LEU A 92 6.87 11.00 -9.98
C LEU A 92 7.98 10.80 -11.03
N GLY A 93 8.00 9.66 -11.73
CA GLY A 93 8.85 9.42 -12.89
C GLY A 93 8.40 10.25 -14.10
N ASP A 94 9.37 10.68 -14.89
CA ASP A 94 9.21 11.58 -16.04
C ASP A 94 8.07 11.16 -16.99
N GLY A 95 6.97 11.86 -16.99
CA GLY A 95 5.91 11.74 -18.02
C GLY A 95 4.48 11.54 -17.52
N LEU A 96 4.26 11.34 -16.25
CA LEU A 96 2.94 10.90 -15.74
C LEU A 96 1.88 12.00 -15.68
N PHE A 97 2.25 13.25 -15.48
CA PHE A 97 1.30 14.36 -15.48
C PHE A 97 0.54 14.55 -16.80
N GLN A 98 1.04 13.98 -17.88
CA GLN A 98 0.37 14.07 -19.20
C GLN A 98 -0.75 13.04 -19.36
N ASN A 99 -0.73 11.93 -18.61
CA ASN A 99 -1.72 10.84 -18.74
C ASN A 99 -2.89 10.92 -17.74
N LEU A 100 -2.78 11.71 -16.68
CA LEU A 100 -3.87 11.89 -15.70
C LEU A 100 -5.08 12.67 -16.25
N SER A 101 -4.97 13.27 -17.43
CA SER A 101 -6.03 14.10 -18.01
C SER A 101 -7.02 13.32 -18.89
N SER A 102 -6.89 12.03 -19.07
CA SER A 102 -7.64 11.29 -20.10
C SER A 102 -8.46 10.08 -19.63
N SER A 103 -8.52 9.74 -18.34
CA SER A 103 -9.39 8.63 -17.91
C SER A 103 -10.60 9.11 -17.11
N GLU A 104 -11.78 8.94 -17.67
CA GLU A 104 -13.09 9.25 -17.04
C GLU A 104 -13.51 8.23 -15.96
N SER A 105 -12.70 7.23 -15.64
CA SER A 105 -13.07 6.19 -14.68
C SER A 105 -11.86 5.65 -13.92
N GLY A 106 -11.88 5.83 -12.60
CA GLY A 106 -11.01 5.13 -11.65
C GLY A 106 -9.51 5.45 -11.76
N PHE A 107 -8.84 5.32 -10.63
CA PHE A 107 -7.39 5.45 -10.58
C PHE A 107 -6.71 4.17 -11.07
N THR A 108 -5.77 4.29 -12.00
CA THR A 108 -4.90 3.19 -12.44
C THR A 108 -3.44 3.64 -12.48
N ILE A 109 -2.53 2.68 -12.37
CA ILE A 109 -1.12 2.90 -12.66
C ILE A 109 -0.80 2.36 -14.06
N PRO A 110 0.18 2.92 -14.77
CA PRO A 110 0.65 2.36 -16.05
C PRO A 110 1.05 0.89 -15.91
N ALA A 111 0.93 0.13 -17.00
CA ALA A 111 1.31 -1.27 -17.01
C ALA A 111 2.75 -1.47 -16.52
N LEU A 112 2.92 -2.22 -15.43
CA LEU A 112 4.22 -2.42 -14.79
C LEU A 112 5.15 -3.38 -15.54
N GLY A 113 4.66 -4.05 -16.58
CA GLY A 113 5.38 -5.15 -17.22
C GLY A 113 5.43 -6.40 -16.33
N ASP A 114 6.34 -7.31 -16.66
CA ASP A 114 6.50 -8.56 -15.91
C ASP A 114 7.51 -8.35 -14.78
N ILE A 115 7.01 -8.22 -13.56
CA ILE A 115 7.83 -8.07 -12.35
C ILE A 115 7.92 -9.43 -11.66
N ARG A 116 9.14 -9.80 -11.26
CA ARG A 116 9.43 -10.99 -10.46
C ARG A 116 10.36 -10.63 -9.32
N TYR A 117 9.99 -11.07 -8.13
CA TYR A 117 10.85 -10.97 -6.96
C TYR A 117 11.64 -12.25 -6.77
N THR A 118 12.98 -12.14 -6.72
CA THR A 118 13.92 -13.27 -6.62
C THR A 118 14.77 -13.23 -5.35
N ASP A 119 14.43 -12.34 -4.42
CA ASP A 119 15.18 -12.08 -3.19
C ASP A 119 14.69 -12.88 -1.98
N GLY A 120 13.68 -13.74 -2.16
CA GLY A 120 13.20 -14.75 -1.21
C GLY A 120 13.66 -16.17 -1.56
N SER A 121 13.12 -17.17 -0.89
CA SER A 121 13.41 -18.59 -1.16
C SER A 121 12.69 -19.12 -2.41
N THR A 122 11.67 -18.42 -2.87
CA THR A 122 10.87 -18.73 -4.07
C THR A 122 10.79 -17.48 -4.93
N GLU A 123 10.92 -17.65 -6.25
CA GLU A 123 10.63 -16.58 -7.20
C GLU A 123 9.14 -16.29 -7.21
N VAL A 124 8.78 -15.02 -7.06
CA VAL A 124 7.37 -14.60 -6.99
C VAL A 124 7.00 -13.68 -8.13
N VAL A 125 6.03 -14.10 -8.92
CA VAL A 125 5.37 -13.25 -9.93
C VAL A 125 4.58 -12.17 -9.20
N TYR A 126 4.79 -10.92 -9.55
CA TYR A 126 4.12 -9.79 -8.92
C TYR A 126 3.05 -9.20 -9.82
N TYR A 127 1.85 -9.07 -9.28
CA TYR A 127 0.75 -8.33 -9.89
C TYR A 127 0.30 -7.20 -8.97
N ASN A 128 -0.08 -6.07 -9.58
CA ASN A 128 -0.67 -4.95 -8.84
C ASN A 128 -2.11 -4.75 -9.31
N GLN A 129 -3.07 -4.77 -8.38
CA GLN A 129 -4.48 -4.61 -8.69
C GLN A 129 -4.83 -3.25 -9.32
N LEU A 130 -3.97 -2.23 -9.10
CA LEU A 130 -4.14 -0.89 -9.66
C LEU A 130 -3.55 -0.74 -11.08
N ASP A 131 -2.81 -1.74 -11.57
CA ASP A 131 -2.26 -1.75 -12.93
C ASP A 131 -3.38 -1.57 -13.96
N GLU A 132 -3.19 -0.68 -14.93
CA GLU A 132 -4.18 -0.34 -15.96
C GLU A 132 -4.72 -1.54 -16.74
N ARG A 133 -3.94 -2.64 -16.79
CA ARG A 133 -4.37 -3.91 -17.38
C ARG A 133 -5.51 -4.56 -16.61
N TYR A 134 -5.59 -4.34 -15.29
CA TYR A 134 -6.46 -5.05 -14.36
C TYR A 134 -7.47 -4.16 -13.64
N ALA A 135 -7.07 -2.94 -13.22
CA ALA A 135 -7.79 -2.12 -12.28
C ALA A 135 -9.27 -1.90 -12.63
N ASN A 136 -9.56 -1.59 -13.91
CA ASN A 136 -10.92 -1.34 -14.38
C ASN A 136 -11.65 -2.61 -14.87
N LYS A 137 -11.08 -3.80 -14.61
CA LYS A 137 -11.75 -5.06 -14.98
C LYS A 137 -12.72 -5.48 -13.89
N PRO A 138 -13.83 -6.17 -14.26
CA PRO A 138 -14.88 -6.50 -13.32
C PRO A 138 -14.45 -7.54 -12.29
N TYR A 139 -14.88 -7.34 -11.05
CA TYR A 139 -14.93 -8.34 -10.00
C TYR A 139 -16.34 -8.35 -9.41
N GLY A 140 -17.21 -9.16 -9.97
CA GLY A 140 -18.64 -9.09 -9.75
C GLY A 140 -19.24 -7.79 -10.33
N THR A 141 -19.88 -7.00 -9.49
CA THR A 141 -20.34 -5.64 -9.85
C THR A 141 -19.33 -4.54 -9.41
N ASP A 142 -18.26 -4.94 -8.75
CA ASP A 142 -17.15 -4.09 -8.35
C ASP A 142 -16.03 -4.17 -9.40
N ASP A 143 -14.92 -3.46 -9.19
CA ASP A 143 -13.73 -3.54 -10.01
C ASP A 143 -12.53 -4.13 -9.22
N ILE A 144 -11.52 -4.62 -9.96
CA ILE A 144 -10.32 -5.20 -9.36
C ILE A 144 -9.52 -4.12 -8.62
N GLY A 145 -9.43 -2.91 -9.14
CA GLY A 145 -8.66 -1.82 -8.54
C GLY A 145 -9.09 -1.49 -7.13
N GLY A 146 -10.41 -1.45 -6.89
CA GLY A 146 -10.96 -1.16 -5.57
C GLY A 146 -11.08 -2.39 -4.66
N TYR A 147 -11.36 -3.58 -5.23
CA TYR A 147 -11.83 -4.73 -4.46
C TYR A 147 -11.08 -6.04 -4.73
N GLY A 148 -10.07 -6.02 -5.61
CA GLY A 148 -9.42 -7.22 -6.14
C GLY A 148 -8.19 -7.71 -5.38
N CYS A 149 -7.93 -7.26 -4.15
CA CYS A 149 -6.72 -7.67 -3.41
C CYS A 149 -6.64 -9.19 -3.18
N GLY A 150 -7.78 -9.83 -2.86
CA GLY A 150 -7.85 -11.29 -2.69
C GLY A 150 -7.49 -12.06 -3.97
N PRO A 151 -8.19 -11.84 -5.09
CA PRO A 151 -7.84 -12.45 -6.37
C PRO A 151 -6.42 -12.14 -6.83
N THR A 152 -5.96 -10.90 -6.68
CA THR A 152 -4.59 -10.53 -7.09
C THR A 152 -3.54 -11.24 -6.23
N ALA A 153 -3.75 -11.37 -4.92
CA ALA A 153 -2.88 -12.15 -4.05
C ALA A 153 -2.82 -13.63 -4.47
N MET A 154 -3.98 -14.23 -4.77
CA MET A 154 -4.02 -15.62 -5.21
C MET A 154 -3.46 -15.82 -6.62
N ALA A 155 -3.64 -14.85 -7.53
CA ALA A 155 -2.99 -14.87 -8.83
C ALA A 155 -1.45 -14.91 -8.71
N MET A 156 -0.88 -14.08 -7.81
CA MET A 156 0.55 -14.12 -7.50
C MET A 156 0.99 -15.48 -6.97
N VAL A 157 0.24 -16.06 -6.02
CA VAL A 157 0.58 -17.35 -5.40
C VAL A 157 0.53 -18.48 -6.42
N VAL A 158 -0.56 -18.58 -7.18
CA VAL A 158 -0.74 -19.65 -8.19
C VAL A 158 0.34 -19.54 -9.28
N SER A 159 0.53 -18.36 -9.86
CA SER A 159 1.53 -18.14 -10.90
C SER A 159 2.98 -18.32 -10.42
N SER A 160 3.22 -18.30 -9.10
CA SER A 160 4.56 -18.50 -8.54
C SER A 160 4.84 -19.95 -8.14
N LEU A 161 3.81 -20.72 -7.77
CA LEU A 161 3.96 -22.07 -7.22
C LEU A 161 3.52 -23.18 -8.19
N THR A 162 2.95 -22.80 -9.35
CA THR A 162 2.54 -23.77 -10.39
C THR A 162 3.10 -23.36 -11.76
N ASP A 163 2.90 -24.20 -12.76
CA ASP A 163 3.24 -23.88 -14.15
C ASP A 163 2.14 -22.99 -14.84
N ASP A 164 1.03 -22.75 -14.16
CA ASP A 164 -0.08 -21.94 -14.68
C ASP A 164 0.19 -20.45 -14.41
N LEU A 165 0.14 -19.64 -15.47
CA LEU A 165 0.16 -18.19 -15.35
C LEU A 165 -1.27 -17.68 -15.28
N VAL A 166 -1.75 -17.42 -14.08
CA VAL A 166 -3.10 -16.90 -13.80
C VAL A 166 -3.00 -15.43 -13.43
N ASP A 167 -3.60 -14.57 -14.23
CA ASP A 167 -3.59 -13.13 -13.95
C ASP A 167 -4.73 -12.72 -12.99
N PRO A 168 -4.69 -11.46 -12.47
CA PRO A 168 -5.74 -10.97 -11.58
C PRO A 168 -7.16 -11.02 -12.16
N VAL A 169 -7.32 -10.89 -13.49
CA VAL A 169 -8.65 -10.91 -14.15
C VAL A 169 -9.20 -12.32 -14.18
N GLU A 170 -8.37 -13.30 -14.52
CA GLU A 170 -8.75 -14.72 -14.52
C GLU A 170 -9.11 -15.19 -13.12
N MET A 171 -8.29 -14.83 -12.12
CA MET A 171 -8.56 -15.20 -10.74
C MET A 171 -9.81 -14.49 -10.18
N ALA A 172 -10.03 -13.22 -10.48
CA ALA A 172 -11.24 -12.50 -10.09
C ALA A 172 -12.49 -13.12 -10.71
N LYS A 173 -12.43 -13.49 -11.99
CA LYS A 173 -13.51 -14.22 -12.68
C LYS A 173 -13.79 -15.56 -12.00
N TRP A 174 -12.75 -16.36 -11.77
CA TRP A 174 -12.88 -17.65 -11.08
C TRP A 174 -13.49 -17.48 -9.69
N SER A 175 -13.00 -16.52 -8.91
CA SER A 175 -13.50 -16.20 -7.57
C SER A 175 -15.00 -15.85 -7.60
N TYR A 176 -15.42 -15.01 -8.53
CA TYR A 176 -16.82 -14.62 -8.71
C TYR A 176 -17.71 -15.81 -9.07
N GLU A 177 -17.30 -16.61 -10.06
CA GLU A 177 -18.05 -17.78 -10.55
C GLU A 177 -18.23 -18.86 -9.47
N HIS A 178 -17.31 -18.91 -8.48
CA HIS A 178 -17.36 -19.86 -7.37
C HIS A 178 -17.93 -19.27 -6.06
N GLY A 179 -18.46 -18.03 -6.10
CA GLY A 179 -19.17 -17.43 -4.99
C GLY A 179 -18.28 -16.84 -3.90
N TYR A 180 -17.01 -16.52 -4.19
CA TYR A 180 -16.09 -15.93 -3.24
C TYR A 180 -16.04 -14.41 -3.28
N TRP A 181 -16.75 -13.78 -4.20
CA TRP A 181 -16.91 -12.34 -4.24
C TRP A 181 -17.92 -11.85 -3.20
N CYS A 182 -17.58 -10.77 -2.50
CA CYS A 182 -18.42 -10.10 -1.52
C CYS A 182 -18.63 -8.65 -1.98
N SER A 183 -19.85 -8.32 -2.41
CA SER A 183 -20.21 -7.00 -2.96
C SER A 183 -19.80 -5.86 -2.04
N GLY A 184 -19.06 -4.88 -2.57
CA GLY A 184 -18.58 -3.71 -1.84
C GLY A 184 -17.59 -4.02 -0.72
N SER A 185 -17.05 -5.26 -0.66
CA SER A 185 -16.13 -5.69 0.40
C SER A 185 -14.99 -6.60 -0.11
N GLY A 186 -14.95 -6.84 -1.43
CA GLY A 186 -13.90 -7.63 -2.09
C GLY A 186 -14.15 -9.13 -2.05
N SER A 187 -13.46 -9.89 -1.22
CA SER A 187 -13.53 -11.34 -1.20
C SER A 187 -13.85 -11.92 0.17
N TYR A 188 -14.64 -13.01 0.19
CA TYR A 188 -14.71 -13.86 1.37
C TYR A 188 -13.35 -14.51 1.65
N HIS A 189 -12.99 -14.68 2.91
CA HIS A 189 -11.72 -15.30 3.33
C HIS A 189 -11.58 -16.74 2.79
N ALA A 190 -12.70 -17.41 2.54
CA ALA A 190 -12.75 -18.75 1.96
C ALA A 190 -12.15 -18.82 0.52
N LEU A 191 -12.02 -17.71 -0.17
CA LEU A 191 -11.33 -17.64 -1.45
C LEU A 191 -9.93 -18.26 -1.36
N ILE A 192 -9.19 -17.95 -0.29
CA ILE A 192 -7.77 -18.31 -0.21
C ILE A 192 -7.54 -19.82 -0.20
N PRO A 193 -8.11 -20.59 0.77
CA PRO A 193 -7.94 -22.04 0.73
C PRO A 193 -8.59 -22.69 -0.50
N ALA A 194 -9.75 -22.20 -0.95
CA ALA A 194 -10.42 -22.80 -2.10
C ALA A 194 -9.65 -22.61 -3.40
N ALA A 195 -9.06 -21.44 -3.65
CA ALA A 195 -8.22 -21.23 -4.82
C ALA A 195 -6.93 -22.06 -4.74
N ALA A 196 -6.27 -22.15 -3.59
CA ALA A 196 -5.11 -23.01 -3.43
C ALA A 196 -5.44 -24.47 -3.78
N GLU A 197 -6.53 -25.01 -3.25
CA GLU A 197 -6.99 -26.39 -3.53
C GLU A 197 -7.34 -26.58 -5.00
N ALA A 198 -8.00 -25.60 -5.64
CA ALA A 198 -8.40 -25.69 -7.06
C ALA A 198 -7.19 -25.81 -8.01
N TRP A 199 -6.07 -25.22 -7.64
CA TRP A 199 -4.79 -25.34 -8.37
C TRP A 199 -3.85 -26.40 -7.79
N GLY A 200 -4.36 -27.31 -6.96
CA GLY A 200 -3.61 -28.45 -6.43
C GLY A 200 -2.53 -28.08 -5.42
N LEU A 201 -2.58 -26.88 -4.84
CA LEU A 201 -1.62 -26.41 -3.85
C LEU A 201 -2.05 -26.80 -2.45
N PRO A 202 -1.18 -27.48 -1.66
CA PRO A 202 -1.43 -27.72 -0.25
C PRO A 202 -1.63 -26.39 0.50
N VAL A 203 -2.63 -26.32 1.36
CA VAL A 203 -2.90 -25.12 2.15
C VAL A 203 -3.19 -25.48 3.60
N SER A 204 -2.68 -24.69 4.53
CA SER A 204 -2.97 -24.84 5.96
C SER A 204 -3.05 -23.49 6.65
N GLY A 205 -4.06 -23.34 7.53
CA GLY A 205 -4.22 -22.14 8.34
C GLY A 205 -3.14 -22.00 9.41
N CYS A 206 -2.83 -20.75 9.76
CA CYS A 206 -1.88 -20.40 10.80
C CYS A 206 -2.36 -19.12 11.51
N THR A 207 -2.03 -18.99 12.79
CA THR A 207 -2.43 -17.86 13.62
C THR A 207 -1.24 -16.96 13.98
N ALA A 208 -1.51 -15.75 14.46
CA ALA A 208 -0.47 -14.83 14.93
C ALA A 208 0.29 -15.34 16.18
N SER A 209 -0.21 -16.36 16.85
CA SER A 209 0.47 -17.01 17.98
C SER A 209 1.51 -18.07 17.56
N GLU A 210 1.67 -18.29 16.25
CA GLU A 210 2.59 -19.28 15.68
C GLU A 210 3.71 -18.64 14.83
N PRO A 211 4.46 -17.64 15.34
CA PRO A 211 5.43 -16.87 14.54
C PRO A 211 6.53 -17.74 13.90
N GLN A 212 6.99 -18.75 14.62
CA GLN A 212 8.02 -19.66 14.12
C GLN A 212 7.52 -20.48 12.90
N ARG A 213 6.27 -20.88 12.90
CA ARG A 213 5.66 -21.61 11.79
C ARG A 213 5.59 -20.78 10.53
N ILE A 214 5.38 -19.44 10.66
CA ILE A 214 5.40 -18.49 9.57
C ILE A 214 6.81 -18.39 8.96
N THR A 215 7.82 -18.16 9.80
CA THR A 215 9.20 -18.02 9.33
C THR A 215 9.77 -19.31 8.75
N ASP A 216 9.45 -20.47 9.33
CA ASP A 216 9.88 -21.78 8.81
C ASP A 216 9.25 -22.07 7.44
N ALA A 217 7.95 -21.75 7.26
CA ALA A 217 7.27 -21.91 5.99
C ALA A 217 7.89 -21.04 4.89
N LEU A 218 8.11 -19.76 5.17
CA LEU A 218 8.74 -18.84 4.22
C LEU A 218 10.17 -19.24 3.88
N SER A 219 10.94 -19.71 4.86
CA SER A 219 12.31 -20.17 4.67
C SER A 219 12.39 -21.46 3.85
N SER A 220 11.34 -22.29 3.88
CA SER A 220 11.21 -23.52 3.08
C SER A 220 10.68 -23.27 1.66
N GLY A 221 10.45 -22.02 1.26
CA GLY A 221 9.97 -21.65 -0.07
C GLY A 221 8.46 -21.64 -0.24
N LYS A 222 7.70 -21.81 0.84
CA LYS A 222 6.24 -21.63 0.82
C LYS A 222 5.88 -20.18 0.78
N LEU A 223 4.70 -19.86 0.22
CA LEU A 223 4.10 -18.53 0.28
C LEU A 223 2.98 -18.50 1.33
N ILE A 224 2.71 -17.33 1.87
CA ILE A 224 1.65 -17.17 2.85
C ILE A 224 0.76 -16.00 2.41
N VAL A 225 -0.53 -16.25 2.25
CA VAL A 225 -1.49 -15.15 2.12
C VAL A 225 -1.91 -14.73 3.53
N ALA A 226 -1.89 -13.42 3.78
CA ALA A 226 -2.31 -12.84 5.04
C ALA A 226 -3.46 -11.86 4.83
N ILE A 227 -4.49 -11.92 5.70
CA ILE A 227 -5.52 -10.87 5.78
C ILE A 227 -5.16 -9.90 6.90
N MET A 228 -4.92 -8.65 6.52
CA MET A 228 -4.53 -7.56 7.42
C MET A 228 -5.74 -6.75 7.84
N SER A 229 -5.71 -6.21 9.04
CA SER A 229 -6.60 -5.16 9.54
C SER A 229 -5.92 -3.80 9.49
N ALA A 230 -6.61 -2.75 9.96
CA ALA A 230 -6.08 -1.39 9.95
C ALA A 230 -4.66 -1.29 10.56
N GLY A 231 -3.76 -0.68 9.83
CA GLY A 231 -2.35 -0.54 10.16
C GLY A 231 -1.52 -0.06 8.96
N HIS A 232 -0.31 -0.55 8.82
CA HIS A 232 0.62 -0.15 7.75
C HIS A 232 0.17 -0.60 6.35
N PHE A 233 -0.64 -1.66 6.25
CA PHE A 233 -1.03 -2.26 4.96
C PHE A 233 -2.40 -1.77 4.47
N THR A 234 -3.26 -1.29 5.37
CA THR A 234 -4.62 -0.87 5.02
C THR A 234 -5.25 -0.07 6.14
N SER A 235 -6.27 0.71 5.82
CA SER A 235 -7.15 1.36 6.81
C SER A 235 -8.36 0.49 7.21
N SER A 236 -8.62 -0.63 6.51
CA SER A 236 -9.81 -1.47 6.72
C SER A 236 -9.46 -2.97 6.75
N GLY A 237 -9.38 -3.60 5.60
CA GLY A 237 -9.01 -4.99 5.39
C GLY A 237 -8.27 -5.13 4.07
N HIS A 238 -7.21 -5.98 4.03
CA HIS A 238 -6.39 -6.13 2.83
C HIS A 238 -5.66 -7.47 2.82
N PHE A 239 -5.68 -8.15 1.68
CA PHE A 239 -4.87 -9.36 1.49
C PHE A 239 -3.49 -8.99 0.96
N ILE A 240 -2.46 -9.54 1.56
CA ILE A 240 -1.07 -9.46 1.09
C ILE A 240 -0.46 -10.85 0.99
N VAL A 241 0.61 -11.00 0.24
CA VAL A 241 1.41 -12.23 0.18
C VAL A 241 2.72 -12.04 0.93
N LEU A 242 3.00 -12.89 1.91
CA LEU A 242 4.32 -12.98 2.51
C LEU A 242 5.13 -13.95 1.63
N ARG A 243 6.28 -13.50 1.11
CA ARG A 243 7.03 -14.17 0.06
C ARG A 243 8.44 -14.63 0.45
N GLY A 244 8.86 -14.35 1.67
CA GLY A 244 10.17 -14.77 2.13
C GLY A 244 10.63 -14.08 3.40
N VAL A 245 11.81 -14.48 3.86
CA VAL A 245 12.54 -13.86 4.98
C VAL A 245 13.92 -13.46 4.47
N LYS A 246 14.34 -12.22 4.74
CA LYS A 246 15.66 -11.70 4.42
C LYS A 246 16.09 -10.71 5.50
N ASP A 247 17.33 -10.86 5.99
CA ASP A 247 17.88 -9.97 7.04
C ASP A 247 16.93 -9.79 8.24
N GLU A 248 16.35 -10.90 8.70
CA GLU A 248 15.36 -10.99 9.79
C GLU A 248 14.03 -10.24 9.51
N LYS A 249 13.84 -9.72 8.31
CA LYS A 249 12.61 -9.05 7.86
C LYS A 249 11.76 -9.98 7.00
N ILE A 250 10.46 -9.75 7.05
CA ILE A 250 9.51 -10.43 6.15
C ILE A 250 9.41 -9.64 4.85
N LEU A 251 9.63 -10.34 3.75
CA LEU A 251 9.39 -9.82 2.41
C LEU A 251 7.91 -10.00 2.05
N VAL A 252 7.28 -8.97 1.50
CA VAL A 252 5.88 -9.03 1.08
C VAL A 252 5.75 -8.83 -0.43
N ALA A 253 4.65 -9.28 -1.00
CA ALA A 253 4.14 -8.86 -2.29
C ALA A 253 2.71 -8.35 -2.05
N ASP A 254 2.57 -7.04 -2.05
CA ASP A 254 1.32 -6.35 -1.76
C ASP A 254 0.58 -6.05 -3.07
N PRO A 255 -0.64 -6.56 -3.26
CA PRO A 255 -1.42 -6.32 -4.47
C PRO A 255 -1.69 -4.86 -4.80
N ALA A 256 -1.66 -3.98 -3.81
CA ALA A 256 -1.99 -2.57 -3.98
C ALA A 256 -0.78 -1.63 -3.87
N SER A 257 0.40 -2.14 -3.46
CA SER A 257 1.56 -1.28 -3.22
C SER A 257 2.89 -1.94 -3.58
N ARG A 258 3.50 -1.45 -4.65
CA ARG A 258 4.86 -1.82 -5.00
C ARG A 258 5.87 -1.33 -3.96
N THR A 259 5.68 -0.14 -3.44
CA THR A 259 6.58 0.43 -2.41
C THR A 259 6.63 -0.46 -1.16
N ARG A 260 5.47 -0.95 -0.69
CA ARG A 260 5.43 -1.91 0.42
C ARG A 260 6.06 -3.25 0.07
N SER A 261 6.03 -3.64 -1.20
CA SER A 261 6.62 -4.89 -1.68
C SER A 261 8.15 -4.84 -1.83
N GLU A 262 8.73 -3.65 -1.91
CA GLU A 262 10.17 -3.43 -2.11
C GLU A 262 10.93 -3.21 -0.79
N GLN A 263 10.26 -3.27 0.36
CA GLN A 263 10.88 -3.15 1.68
C GLN A 263 10.66 -4.39 2.54
N GLY A 264 11.56 -4.59 3.50
CA GLY A 264 11.43 -5.65 4.51
C GLY A 264 10.64 -5.16 5.74
N TRP A 265 9.77 -6.00 6.26
CA TRP A 265 8.86 -5.72 7.37
C TRP A 265 9.23 -6.48 8.63
N GLU A 266 9.08 -5.85 9.80
CA GLU A 266 9.17 -6.56 11.06
C GLU A 266 8.04 -7.57 11.18
N LEU A 267 8.36 -8.82 11.54
CA LEU A 267 7.34 -9.85 11.75
C LEU A 267 6.29 -9.39 12.78
N SER A 268 6.71 -8.65 13.81
CA SER A 268 5.81 -8.14 14.83
C SER A 268 4.73 -7.19 14.29
N ILE A 269 5.02 -6.40 13.28
CA ILE A 269 4.03 -5.54 12.60
C ILE A 269 2.97 -6.43 11.93
N ILE A 270 3.40 -7.41 11.15
CA ILE A 270 2.52 -8.34 10.45
C ILE A 270 1.62 -9.11 11.42
N LEU A 271 2.19 -9.63 12.51
CA LEU A 271 1.43 -10.38 13.53
C LEU A 271 0.41 -9.50 14.26
N ASN A 272 0.79 -8.26 14.61
CA ASN A 272 -0.07 -7.35 15.34
C ASN A 272 -1.23 -6.80 14.49
N GLU A 273 -0.99 -6.60 13.19
CA GLU A 273 -1.97 -6.06 12.25
C GLU A 273 -2.77 -7.14 11.50
N ALA A 274 -2.46 -8.41 11.70
CA ALA A 274 -3.27 -9.50 11.15
C ALA A 274 -4.71 -9.44 11.67
N SER A 275 -5.68 -9.69 10.80
CA SER A 275 -7.10 -9.59 11.13
C SER A 275 -7.50 -10.60 12.20
N LYS A 276 -8.02 -10.12 13.32
CA LYS A 276 -8.57 -10.96 14.41
C LYS A 276 -9.95 -11.54 14.07
N ALA A 277 -10.60 -11.01 13.04
CA ALA A 277 -11.90 -11.46 12.54
C ALA A 277 -11.77 -12.44 11.36
N ALA A 278 -10.55 -12.92 11.07
CA ALA A 278 -10.31 -13.83 9.98
C ALA A 278 -11.08 -15.16 10.17
N GLY A 279 -11.75 -15.58 9.10
CA GLY A 279 -12.40 -16.88 8.98
C GLY A 279 -11.61 -17.87 8.13
N SER A 280 -12.17 -19.04 7.87
CA SER A 280 -11.65 -20.05 6.93
C SER A 280 -10.18 -20.46 7.18
N GLY A 281 -9.76 -20.50 8.45
CA GLY A 281 -8.42 -20.90 8.85
C GLY A 281 -7.39 -19.77 8.90
N GLY A 282 -7.76 -18.52 8.56
CA GLY A 282 -6.87 -17.36 8.67
C GLY A 282 -6.49 -16.97 10.10
N PRO A 283 -5.71 -15.89 10.27
CA PRO A 283 -5.42 -14.84 9.30
C PRO A 283 -4.28 -15.14 8.31
N PHE A 284 -3.56 -16.22 8.48
CA PHE A 284 -2.47 -16.64 7.61
C PHE A 284 -2.78 -17.98 6.97
N TRP A 285 -2.61 -18.10 5.66
CA TRP A 285 -2.73 -19.36 4.91
C TRP A 285 -1.39 -19.69 4.29
N ILE A 286 -0.75 -20.73 4.81
CA ILE A 286 0.51 -21.26 4.32
C ILE A 286 0.21 -22.15 3.12
N ILE A 287 0.80 -21.85 1.97
CA ILE A 287 0.51 -22.47 0.67
C ILE A 287 1.83 -22.99 0.04
N GLY A 288 1.79 -24.21 -0.49
CA GLY A 288 2.95 -24.87 -1.13
C GLY A 288 3.59 -25.97 -0.31
#